data_26f2526e00411355f367fc40072a93a3
#
_entry.id   26f2526e00411355f367fc40072a93a3
#
_cell.length_a   1.000
_cell.length_b   1.000
_cell.length_c   1.000
_cell.angle_alpha   90.00
_cell.angle_beta   90.00
_cell.angle_gamma   90.00
#
_symmetry.space_group_name_H-M   'P 1'
#
loop_
_entity.id
_entity.type
_entity.pdbx_description
1 polymer ?
#
loop_
_entity_poly.entity_id
_entity_poly.type
_entity_poly.pdbx_seq_one_letter_code
_entity_poly.pdbx_strand_id
1 'polypeptide(L)'
;MKMTKLSALAMTTALIAPAAFAEDMANELTLVSWGGAYQDSQNKAYVEPYLAANEGVSAVWDESSAEAVAKLRAMNEAGNVTWDLVDVVASDAMRLCDEGLAAELDHDADLAAAPDGTPATEDFGDLLVSECFVPQIVYSTTFGYRTDLVGAEAPTSVCDIFDLAKFPGKRSLQKRPIDNMEWALYCDGVAKEDLYDVLGTDEGVTRALNKLDTIKDSVVWWSAGAETPQLLADGEVV
;
A
#
# COMPACT_ATOMS: atom_id res chain seq x y z
N MET A 1 -15.27 -10.20 -89.40
CA MET A 1 -14.53 -10.88 -88.33
C MET A 1 -14.08 -9.81 -87.29
N LYS A 2 -14.85 -9.59 -86.20
CA LYS A 2 -14.57 -8.61 -85.18
C LYS A 2 -14.02 -9.31 -83.93
N MET A 3 -12.79 -9.10 -83.60
CA MET A 3 -12.14 -9.59 -82.35
C MET A 3 -12.53 -8.67 -81.18
N THR A 4 -13.22 -9.25 -80.23
CA THR A 4 -13.55 -8.59 -78.94
C THR A 4 -12.38 -8.78 -77.99
N LYS A 5 -11.80 -7.68 -77.48
CA LYS A 5 -10.78 -7.69 -76.43
C LYS A 5 -11.46 -7.81 -75.07
N LEU A 6 -11.21 -8.87 -74.33
CA LEU A 6 -11.53 -9.00 -72.91
C LEU A 6 -10.45 -8.26 -72.09
N SER A 7 -10.86 -7.23 -71.37
CA SER A 7 -10.03 -6.60 -70.35
C SER A 7 -10.26 -7.30 -69.02
N ALA A 8 -9.21 -7.90 -68.49
CA ALA A 8 -9.21 -8.45 -67.15
C ALA A 8 -8.97 -7.32 -66.13
N LEU A 9 -9.93 -7.11 -65.23
CA LEU A 9 -9.85 -6.17 -64.13
C LEU A 9 -9.19 -6.91 -62.96
N ALA A 10 -7.95 -6.59 -62.65
CA ALA A 10 -7.26 -7.11 -61.45
C ALA A 10 -7.73 -6.35 -60.19
N MET A 11 -8.46 -7.05 -59.33
CA MET A 11 -8.88 -6.55 -58.03
C MET A 11 -7.73 -6.76 -57.05
N THR A 12 -7.02 -5.69 -56.70
CA THR A 12 -6.03 -5.67 -55.62
C THR A 12 -6.76 -5.55 -54.31
N THR A 13 -6.88 -6.64 -53.56
CA THR A 13 -7.28 -6.63 -52.18
C THR A 13 -6.13 -6.08 -51.34
N ALA A 14 -6.23 -4.83 -50.86
CA ALA A 14 -5.35 -4.30 -49.84
C ALA A 14 -5.65 -5.01 -48.50
N LEU A 15 -4.71 -5.82 -48.03
CA LEU A 15 -4.70 -6.31 -46.65
C LEU A 15 -4.41 -5.11 -45.72
N ILE A 16 -5.45 -4.62 -45.08
CA ILE A 16 -5.31 -3.69 -43.96
C ILE A 16 -4.89 -4.58 -42.79
N ALA A 17 -3.59 -4.61 -42.48
CA ALA A 17 -3.11 -5.13 -41.21
C ALA A 17 -3.69 -4.25 -40.08
N PRO A 18 -4.27 -4.83 -39.03
CA PRO A 18 -4.62 -4.03 -37.86
C PRO A 18 -3.34 -3.38 -37.34
N ALA A 19 -3.33 -2.04 -37.26
CA ALA A 19 -2.32 -1.35 -36.51
C ALA A 19 -2.47 -1.85 -35.05
N ALA A 20 -1.47 -2.60 -34.57
CA ALA A 20 -1.33 -2.80 -33.15
C ALA A 20 -1.12 -1.41 -32.57
N PHE A 21 -2.08 -0.95 -31.79
CA PHE A 21 -1.87 0.18 -30.93
C PHE A 21 -0.84 -0.30 -29.93
N ALA A 22 0.43 0.06 -30.12
CA ALA A 22 1.37 0.12 -29.00
C ALA A 22 0.76 1.18 -28.08
N GLU A 23 0.20 0.76 -26.95
CA GLU A 23 -0.07 1.70 -25.86
C GLU A 23 1.26 2.40 -25.59
N ASP A 24 1.24 3.73 -25.66
CA ASP A 24 2.40 4.54 -25.28
C ASP A 24 2.65 4.24 -23.80
N MET A 25 3.65 3.38 -23.53
CA MET A 25 4.10 3.13 -22.16
C MET A 25 4.52 4.47 -21.55
N ALA A 26 4.04 4.75 -20.36
CA ALA A 26 4.46 5.94 -19.63
C ALA A 26 5.98 5.93 -19.51
N ASN A 27 6.63 7.03 -19.90
CA ASN A 27 8.08 7.16 -19.79
C ASN A 27 8.53 7.40 -18.34
N GLU A 28 7.61 7.78 -17.48
CA GLU A 28 7.84 7.99 -16.05
C GLU A 28 6.71 7.32 -15.26
N LEU A 29 7.09 6.50 -14.29
CA LEU A 29 6.16 5.83 -13.36
C LEU A 29 6.15 6.56 -12.03
N THR A 30 4.98 6.88 -11.53
CA THR A 30 4.79 7.39 -10.17
C THR A 30 4.43 6.23 -9.25
N LEU A 31 5.36 5.88 -8.38
CA LEU A 31 5.25 4.80 -7.42
C LEU A 31 4.97 5.37 -6.04
N VAL A 32 4.00 4.80 -5.32
CA VAL A 32 3.60 5.29 -4.00
C VAL A 32 3.93 4.26 -2.94
N SER A 33 4.65 4.67 -1.88
CA SER A 33 5.05 3.78 -0.80
C SER A 33 5.07 4.48 0.57
N TRP A 34 5.68 3.83 1.54
CA TRP A 34 5.70 4.20 2.96
C TRP A 34 6.96 4.94 3.38
N GLY A 35 7.89 5.17 2.47
CA GLY A 35 9.18 5.81 2.74
C GLY A 35 10.19 4.94 3.51
N GLY A 36 11.35 5.56 3.80
CA GLY A 36 12.41 4.98 4.62
C GLY A 36 13.01 3.69 4.09
N ALA A 37 13.55 2.88 4.99
CA ALA A 37 14.26 1.64 4.65
C ALA A 37 13.39 0.62 3.89
N TYR A 38 12.09 0.65 4.10
CA TYR A 38 11.15 -0.22 3.38
C TYR A 38 11.11 0.16 1.90
N GLN A 39 10.89 1.42 1.58
CA GLN A 39 10.90 1.93 0.21
C GLN A 39 12.27 1.75 -0.46
N ASP A 40 13.37 1.93 0.28
CA ASP A 40 14.72 1.64 -0.21
C ASP A 40 14.88 0.17 -0.62
N SER A 41 14.26 -0.75 0.11
CA SER A 41 14.28 -2.18 -0.23
C SER A 41 13.49 -2.47 -1.50
N GLN A 42 12.34 -1.84 -1.69
CA GLN A 42 11.53 -1.94 -2.91
C GLN A 42 12.30 -1.38 -4.12
N ASN A 43 12.94 -0.22 -3.93
CA ASN A 43 13.75 0.39 -4.99
C ASN A 43 14.84 -0.57 -5.47
N LYS A 44 15.60 -1.17 -4.56
CA LYS A 44 16.69 -2.10 -4.88
C LYS A 44 16.22 -3.43 -5.45
N ALA A 45 15.10 -3.96 -4.92
CA ALA A 45 14.62 -5.29 -5.30
C ALA A 45 13.79 -5.30 -6.58
N TYR A 46 13.04 -4.24 -6.85
CA TYR A 46 12.06 -4.18 -7.95
C TYR A 46 12.39 -3.09 -8.96
N VAL A 47 12.54 -1.83 -8.50
CA VAL A 47 12.58 -0.68 -9.40
C VAL A 47 13.90 -0.60 -10.16
N GLU A 48 15.05 -0.69 -9.49
CA GLU A 48 16.34 -0.66 -10.15
C GLU A 48 16.52 -1.76 -11.20
N PRO A 49 16.19 -3.05 -10.93
CA PRO A 49 16.22 -4.10 -11.95
C PRO A 49 15.24 -3.86 -13.11
N TYR A 50 14.03 -3.36 -12.81
CA TYR A 50 13.05 -3.05 -13.84
C TYR A 50 13.55 -1.94 -14.77
N LEU A 51 14.05 -0.83 -14.24
CA LEU A 51 14.58 0.28 -15.02
C LEU A 51 15.82 -0.12 -15.83
N ALA A 52 16.66 -0.99 -15.29
CA ALA A 52 17.81 -1.53 -16.01
C ALA A 52 17.41 -2.39 -17.21
N ALA A 53 16.25 -3.05 -17.16
CA ALA A 53 15.72 -3.87 -18.24
C ALA A 53 14.86 -3.07 -19.24
N ASN A 54 14.41 -1.87 -18.89
CA ASN A 54 13.49 -1.04 -19.68
C ASN A 54 14.10 0.34 -19.93
N GLU A 55 15.00 0.44 -20.91
CA GLU A 55 15.68 1.69 -21.26
C GLU A 55 14.67 2.77 -21.67
N GLY A 56 14.83 3.98 -21.11
CA GLY A 56 13.97 5.13 -21.39
C GLY A 56 12.79 5.29 -20.43
N VAL A 57 12.59 4.35 -19.51
CA VAL A 57 11.63 4.48 -18.40
C VAL A 57 12.33 5.06 -17.18
N SER A 58 11.65 5.95 -16.45
CA SER A 58 12.06 6.48 -15.15
C SER A 58 10.99 6.20 -14.10
N ALA A 59 11.35 6.31 -12.83
CA ALA A 59 10.40 6.19 -11.73
C ALA A 59 10.61 7.30 -10.71
N VAL A 60 9.52 7.82 -10.17
CA VAL A 60 9.49 8.78 -9.07
C VAL A 60 8.69 8.21 -7.91
N TRP A 61 9.05 8.59 -6.70
CA TRP A 61 8.39 8.10 -5.49
C TRP A 61 7.53 9.18 -4.83
N ASP A 62 6.35 8.77 -4.36
CA ASP A 62 5.49 9.52 -3.43
C ASP A 62 5.35 8.71 -2.14
N GLU A 63 5.50 9.33 -0.98
CA GLU A 63 5.47 8.65 0.33
C GLU A 63 4.10 8.75 1.01
N SER A 64 3.02 8.73 0.22
CA SER A 64 1.65 9.01 0.69
C SER A 64 0.77 7.76 0.87
N SER A 65 1.34 6.56 0.98
CA SER A 65 0.56 5.31 1.14
C SER A 65 -0.44 5.35 2.30
N ALA A 66 -0.09 6.00 3.41
CA ALA A 66 -1.01 6.17 4.55
C ALA A 66 -2.30 6.92 4.20
N GLU A 67 -2.29 7.73 3.17
CA GLU A 67 -3.41 8.58 2.73
C GLU A 67 -3.97 8.13 1.36
N ALA A 68 -3.53 6.98 0.84
CA ALA A 68 -3.75 6.56 -0.54
C ALA A 68 -5.23 6.56 -0.94
N VAL A 69 -6.11 6.00 -0.12
CA VAL A 69 -7.56 5.95 -0.41
C VAL A 69 -8.15 7.35 -0.58
N ALA A 70 -7.83 8.28 0.32
CA ALA A 70 -8.36 9.64 0.26
C ALA A 70 -7.81 10.41 -0.95
N LYS A 71 -6.52 10.25 -1.25
CA LYS A 71 -5.89 10.92 -2.39
C LYS A 71 -6.39 10.39 -3.73
N LEU A 72 -6.51 9.06 -3.88
CA LEU A 72 -7.04 8.46 -5.11
C LEU A 72 -8.49 8.86 -5.37
N ARG A 73 -9.34 8.94 -4.33
CA ARG A 73 -10.70 9.49 -4.47
C ARG A 73 -10.68 10.92 -5.01
N ALA A 74 -9.85 11.78 -4.42
CA ALA A 74 -9.74 13.18 -4.85
C ALA A 74 -9.19 13.30 -6.28
N MET A 75 -8.20 12.50 -6.66
CA MET A 75 -7.65 12.45 -8.01
C MET A 75 -8.71 11.97 -9.02
N ASN A 76 -9.46 10.93 -8.67
CA ASN A 76 -10.52 10.39 -9.52
C ASN A 76 -11.67 11.41 -9.70
N GLU A 77 -12.12 12.08 -8.63
CA GLU A 77 -13.12 13.14 -8.68
C GLU A 77 -12.66 14.34 -9.56
N ALA A 78 -11.35 14.64 -9.52
CA ALA A 78 -10.75 15.68 -10.36
C ALA A 78 -10.53 15.24 -11.82
N GLY A 79 -10.71 13.95 -12.14
CA GLY A 79 -10.42 13.37 -13.46
C GLY A 79 -8.93 13.42 -13.82
N ASN A 80 -8.04 13.40 -12.83
CA ASN A 80 -6.59 13.50 -13.00
C ASN A 80 -5.88 12.59 -12.02
N VAL A 81 -5.80 11.29 -12.34
CA VAL A 81 -5.02 10.29 -11.60
C VAL A 81 -3.58 10.35 -12.09
N THR A 82 -2.64 10.57 -11.17
CA THR A 82 -1.20 10.74 -11.47
C THR A 82 -0.33 9.63 -10.89
N TRP A 83 -0.92 8.65 -10.22
CA TRP A 83 -0.23 7.51 -9.63
C TRP A 83 -0.43 6.27 -10.49
N ASP A 84 0.66 5.54 -10.72
CA ASP A 84 0.65 4.34 -11.54
C ASP A 84 0.60 3.06 -10.69
N LEU A 85 1.32 3.04 -9.57
CA LEU A 85 1.36 1.90 -8.66
C LEU A 85 1.38 2.36 -7.21
N VAL A 86 0.50 1.78 -6.39
CA VAL A 86 0.33 2.19 -4.98
C VAL A 86 0.48 0.99 -4.06
N ASP A 87 1.45 1.07 -3.16
CA ASP A 87 1.63 0.10 -2.08
C ASP A 87 0.72 0.45 -0.91
N VAL A 88 -0.23 -0.42 -0.61
CA VAL A 88 -1.21 -0.23 0.46
C VAL A 88 -1.39 -1.51 1.27
N VAL A 89 -1.97 -1.40 2.46
CA VAL A 89 -2.38 -2.59 3.22
C VAL A 89 -3.60 -3.26 2.59
N ALA A 90 -3.78 -4.56 2.80
CA ALA A 90 -4.82 -5.36 2.17
C ALA A 90 -6.24 -4.77 2.31
N SER A 91 -6.57 -4.21 3.47
CA SER A 91 -7.89 -3.57 3.69
C SER A 91 -8.11 -2.32 2.82
N ASP A 92 -7.05 -1.54 2.55
CA ASP A 92 -7.13 -0.38 1.67
C ASP A 92 -7.16 -0.84 0.20
N ALA A 93 -6.43 -1.91 -0.16
CA ALA A 93 -6.47 -2.51 -1.49
C ALA A 93 -7.88 -3.01 -1.84
N MET A 94 -8.53 -3.76 -0.94
CA MET A 94 -9.92 -4.19 -1.13
C MET A 94 -10.86 -3.00 -1.30
N ARG A 95 -10.72 -1.96 -0.48
CA ARG A 95 -11.53 -0.75 -0.59
C ARG A 95 -11.33 -0.03 -1.92
N LEU A 96 -10.08 0.11 -2.39
CA LEU A 96 -9.79 0.74 -3.68
C LEU A 96 -10.39 -0.05 -4.84
N CYS A 97 -10.39 -1.37 -4.75
CA CYS A 97 -11.03 -2.25 -5.72
C CYS A 97 -12.55 -2.09 -5.70
N ASP A 98 -13.21 -2.21 -4.52
CA ASP A 98 -14.66 -2.06 -4.35
C ASP A 98 -15.19 -0.70 -4.84
N GLU A 99 -14.38 0.34 -4.72
CA GLU A 99 -14.72 1.71 -5.17
C GLU A 99 -14.37 1.96 -6.65
N GLY A 100 -13.79 0.99 -7.36
CA GLY A 100 -13.37 1.13 -8.75
C GLY A 100 -12.22 2.14 -8.94
N LEU A 101 -11.38 2.31 -7.93
CA LEU A 101 -10.23 3.22 -7.92
C LEU A 101 -8.90 2.52 -8.26
N ALA A 102 -8.89 1.20 -8.33
CA ALA A 102 -7.79 0.38 -8.78
C ALA A 102 -8.19 -0.41 -10.03
N ALA A 103 -7.25 -0.70 -10.90
CA ALA A 103 -7.49 -1.52 -12.09
C ALA A 103 -7.64 -2.99 -11.71
N GLU A 104 -8.57 -3.67 -12.35
CA GLU A 104 -8.69 -5.12 -12.27
C GLU A 104 -7.58 -5.78 -13.10
N LEU A 105 -7.03 -6.88 -12.59
CA LEU A 105 -5.95 -7.66 -13.18
C LEU A 105 -6.43 -9.10 -13.45
N ASP A 106 -6.08 -9.64 -14.58
CA ASP A 106 -6.01 -11.09 -14.77
C ASP A 106 -4.63 -11.55 -14.29
N HIS A 107 -4.54 -12.02 -13.04
CA HIS A 107 -3.26 -12.31 -12.40
C HIS A 107 -2.39 -13.31 -13.18
N ASP A 108 -2.98 -14.27 -13.88
CA ASP A 108 -2.20 -15.23 -14.66
C ASP A 108 -1.82 -14.72 -16.05
N ALA A 109 -2.56 -13.73 -16.59
CA ALA A 109 -2.26 -13.11 -17.88
C ALA A 109 -1.35 -11.89 -17.75
N ASP A 110 -1.55 -11.08 -16.69
CA ASP A 110 -0.88 -9.79 -16.51
C ASP A 110 0.42 -9.91 -15.71
N LEU A 111 0.57 -10.96 -14.86
CA LEU A 111 1.77 -11.18 -14.05
C LEU A 111 2.64 -12.30 -14.63
N ALA A 112 3.94 -12.19 -14.45
CA ALA A 112 4.85 -13.28 -14.76
C ALA A 112 4.61 -14.45 -13.79
N ALA A 113 4.70 -15.67 -14.32
CA ALA A 113 4.73 -16.86 -13.48
C ALA A 113 5.96 -16.88 -12.57
N ALA A 114 5.88 -17.59 -11.46
CA ALA A 114 7.01 -17.84 -10.57
C ALA A 114 8.20 -18.49 -11.34
N PRO A 115 9.44 -18.40 -10.82
CA PRO A 115 10.64 -18.91 -11.52
C PRO A 115 10.59 -20.39 -11.88
N ASP A 116 9.78 -21.19 -11.21
CA ASP A 116 9.55 -22.63 -11.50
C ASP A 116 8.41 -22.87 -12.49
N GLY A 117 7.74 -21.82 -12.95
CA GLY A 117 6.63 -21.85 -13.89
C GLY A 117 5.25 -21.93 -13.24
N THR A 118 5.14 -21.85 -11.91
CA THR A 118 3.85 -21.82 -11.21
C THR A 118 3.10 -20.54 -11.58
N PRO A 119 1.82 -20.61 -12.01
CA PRO A 119 1.00 -19.43 -12.30
C PRO A 119 0.85 -18.51 -11.07
N ALA A 120 0.65 -17.21 -11.28
CA ALA A 120 0.55 -16.24 -10.18
C ALA A 120 -0.58 -16.55 -9.19
N THR A 121 -1.74 -16.98 -9.70
CA THR A 121 -2.88 -17.37 -8.85
C THR A 121 -2.59 -18.55 -7.93
N GLU A 122 -1.77 -19.51 -8.37
CA GLU A 122 -1.37 -20.67 -7.58
C GLU A 122 -0.24 -20.30 -6.59
N ASP A 123 0.73 -19.48 -7.03
CA ASP A 123 1.89 -19.06 -6.24
C ASP A 123 1.49 -18.17 -5.06
N PHE A 124 0.64 -17.18 -5.30
CA PHE A 124 0.14 -16.29 -4.24
C PHE A 124 -0.99 -16.91 -3.40
N GLY A 125 -1.81 -17.79 -3.98
CA GLY A 125 -2.89 -18.48 -3.29
C GLY A 125 -3.81 -17.55 -2.50
N ASP A 126 -4.04 -17.87 -1.22
CA ASP A 126 -4.94 -17.11 -0.33
C ASP A 126 -4.49 -15.67 -0.03
N LEU A 127 -3.29 -15.28 -0.46
CA LEU A 127 -2.82 -13.89 -0.34
C LEU A 127 -3.44 -12.97 -1.40
N LEU A 128 -4.00 -13.51 -2.48
CA LEU A 128 -4.78 -12.73 -3.46
C LEU A 128 -6.16 -12.44 -2.90
N VAL A 129 -6.32 -11.30 -2.26
CA VAL A 129 -7.57 -10.91 -1.59
C VAL A 129 -8.58 -10.22 -2.51
N SER A 130 -8.17 -9.79 -3.70
CA SER A 130 -9.03 -9.22 -4.75
C SER A 130 -8.31 -9.23 -6.11
N GLU A 131 -9.06 -9.04 -7.18
CA GLU A 131 -8.56 -8.93 -8.55
C GLU A 131 -7.73 -7.65 -8.83
N CYS A 132 -7.80 -6.64 -7.97
CA CYS A 132 -7.05 -5.38 -8.14
C CYS A 132 -5.76 -5.33 -7.31
N PHE A 133 -5.34 -6.45 -6.74
CA PHE A 133 -4.28 -6.46 -5.73
C PHE A 133 -3.24 -7.54 -6.02
N VAL A 134 -1.96 -7.15 -5.91
CA VAL A 134 -0.83 -8.08 -5.97
C VAL A 134 -0.10 -8.06 -4.62
N PRO A 135 -0.08 -9.17 -3.87
CA PRO A 135 0.62 -9.22 -2.59
C PRO A 135 2.14 -9.15 -2.79
N GLN A 136 2.84 -8.38 -1.95
CA GLN A 136 4.29 -8.30 -2.05
C GLN A 136 5.02 -8.54 -0.72
N ILE A 137 4.37 -8.30 0.42
CA ILE A 137 5.00 -8.44 1.75
C ILE A 137 3.97 -8.82 2.79
N VAL A 138 4.43 -9.54 3.81
CA VAL A 138 3.73 -9.72 5.09
C VAL A 138 4.47 -8.90 6.14
N TYR A 139 3.75 -8.07 6.87
CA TYR A 139 4.34 -7.21 7.90
C TYR A 139 3.75 -7.47 9.28
N SER A 140 4.42 -6.96 10.31
CA SER A 140 3.92 -6.91 11.68
C SER A 140 4.16 -5.54 12.27
N THR A 141 3.16 -4.98 12.94
CA THR A 141 3.33 -3.77 13.71
C THR A 141 3.80 -4.11 15.11
N THR A 142 4.88 -3.48 15.54
CA THR A 142 5.48 -3.66 16.86
C THR A 142 5.80 -2.32 17.48
N PHE A 143 6.04 -2.30 18.79
CA PHE A 143 6.56 -1.11 19.43
C PHE A 143 8.06 -1.22 19.70
N GLY A 144 8.75 -0.11 19.59
CA GLY A 144 10.14 0.05 20.00
C GLY A 144 10.25 1.13 21.07
N TYR A 145 11.33 1.12 21.85
CA TYR A 145 11.58 2.11 22.89
C TYR A 145 13.09 2.39 23.05
N ARG A 146 13.40 3.55 23.62
CA ARG A 146 14.77 3.91 23.97
C ARG A 146 15.16 3.31 25.32
N THR A 147 16.12 2.39 25.30
CA THR A 147 16.58 1.70 26.51
C THR A 147 17.24 2.62 27.54
N ASP A 148 17.74 3.76 27.13
CA ASP A 148 18.35 4.78 28.00
C ASP A 148 17.33 5.74 28.64
N LEU A 149 16.08 5.77 28.15
CA LEU A 149 15.03 6.69 28.63
C LEU A 149 13.93 6.00 29.44
N VAL A 150 13.72 4.70 29.31
CA VAL A 150 12.61 3.98 29.97
C VAL A 150 12.89 3.59 31.43
N GLY A 151 14.08 3.85 31.95
CA GLY A 151 14.44 3.52 33.33
C GLY A 151 14.84 2.05 33.54
N ALA A 152 14.66 1.56 34.78
CA ALA A 152 15.13 0.21 35.17
C ALA A 152 14.25 -0.94 34.67
N GLU A 153 12.99 -0.67 34.37
CA GLU A 153 12.03 -1.67 33.88
C GLU A 153 11.64 -1.32 32.43
N ALA A 154 11.93 -2.25 31.51
CA ALA A 154 11.54 -2.11 30.11
C ALA A 154 10.04 -2.37 29.90
N PRO A 155 9.39 -1.70 28.92
CA PRO A 155 8.06 -2.09 28.48
C PRO A 155 8.06 -3.53 27.96
N THR A 156 7.02 -4.27 28.29
CA THR A 156 6.89 -5.70 27.93
C THR A 156 5.63 -5.99 27.12
N SER A 157 4.73 -5.02 27.04
CA SER A 157 3.45 -5.11 26.35
C SER A 157 3.18 -3.83 25.59
N VAL A 158 2.45 -3.94 24.48
CA VAL A 158 1.94 -2.76 23.78
C VAL A 158 1.07 -1.88 24.70
N CYS A 159 0.45 -2.46 25.72
CA CYS A 159 -0.37 -1.71 26.68
C CYS A 159 0.45 -0.77 27.58
N ASP A 160 1.75 -0.97 27.68
CA ASP A 160 2.63 -0.07 28.41
C ASP A 160 2.71 1.33 27.76
N ILE A 161 2.35 1.47 26.49
CA ILE A 161 2.25 2.78 25.83
C ILE A 161 1.18 3.68 26.48
N PHE A 162 0.17 3.11 27.13
CA PHE A 162 -0.90 3.85 27.81
C PHE A 162 -0.56 4.18 29.27
N ASP A 163 0.50 3.60 29.83
CA ASP A 163 0.94 3.86 31.21
C ASP A 163 1.97 4.97 31.25
N LEU A 164 1.47 6.23 31.23
CA LEU A 164 2.32 7.43 31.32
C LEU A 164 2.95 7.63 32.71
N ALA A 165 2.44 6.96 33.75
CA ALA A 165 2.99 7.06 35.10
C ALA A 165 4.23 6.17 35.24
N LYS A 166 4.17 4.95 34.70
CA LYS A 166 5.30 4.01 34.73
C LYS A 166 6.36 4.36 33.68
N PHE A 167 5.92 4.74 32.50
CA PHE A 167 6.78 5.11 31.38
C PHE A 167 6.51 6.59 30.97
N PRO A 168 7.09 7.58 31.67
CA PRO A 168 6.88 8.97 31.33
C PRO A 168 7.55 9.33 29.99
N GLY A 169 7.02 10.34 29.30
CA GLY A 169 7.54 10.84 28.02
C GLY A 169 6.50 10.76 26.90
N LYS A 170 6.89 11.19 25.71
CA LYS A 170 6.01 11.16 24.53
C LYS A 170 6.06 9.80 23.84
N ARG A 171 4.97 9.47 23.16
CA ARG A 171 4.82 8.31 22.26
C ARG A 171 4.76 8.78 20.83
N SER A 172 5.13 7.89 19.91
CA SER A 172 4.95 8.10 18.49
C SER A 172 3.96 7.06 17.96
N LEU A 173 2.84 7.51 17.40
CA LEU A 173 1.81 6.65 16.81
C LEU A 173 1.55 7.09 15.37
N GLN A 174 1.20 6.14 14.50
CA GLN A 174 0.83 6.46 13.12
C GLN A 174 -0.50 7.24 13.08
N LYS A 175 -0.60 8.26 12.23
CA LYS A 175 -1.80 9.07 12.07
C LYS A 175 -2.84 8.35 11.21
N ARG A 176 -3.30 7.20 11.68
CA ARG A 176 -4.35 6.39 11.05
C ARG A 176 -5.03 5.50 12.10
N PRO A 177 -6.26 5.00 11.85
CA PRO A 177 -6.97 4.14 12.83
C PRO A 177 -6.33 2.77 13.02
N ILE A 178 -5.89 2.13 11.94
CA ILE A 178 -5.33 0.77 11.97
C ILE A 178 -4.18 0.67 12.97
N ASP A 179 -4.11 -0.41 13.70
CA ASP A 179 -3.25 -0.72 14.83
C ASP A 179 -3.59 0.09 16.11
N ASN A 180 -3.82 1.38 15.99
CA ASN A 180 -4.12 2.23 17.15
C ASN A 180 -5.44 1.87 17.84
N MET A 181 -6.49 1.60 17.05
CA MET A 181 -7.80 1.24 17.58
C MET A 181 -7.79 -0.16 18.19
N GLU A 182 -7.12 -1.11 17.54
CA GLU A 182 -6.94 -2.47 18.03
C GLU A 182 -6.15 -2.48 19.35
N TRP A 183 -5.04 -1.76 19.42
CA TRP A 183 -4.26 -1.63 20.66
C TRP A 183 -5.06 -0.96 21.77
N ALA A 184 -5.81 0.08 21.44
CA ALA A 184 -6.64 0.77 22.42
C ALA A 184 -7.67 -0.17 23.03
N LEU A 185 -8.42 -0.92 22.24
CA LEU A 185 -9.43 -1.88 22.74
C LEU A 185 -8.78 -3.05 23.48
N TYR A 186 -7.71 -3.63 22.94
CA TYR A 186 -6.98 -4.69 23.61
C TYR A 186 -6.49 -4.26 24.99
N CYS A 187 -5.90 -3.07 25.08
CA CYS A 187 -5.40 -2.51 26.34
C CYS A 187 -6.50 -1.95 27.26
N ASP A 188 -7.73 -1.88 26.76
CA ASP A 188 -8.93 -1.60 27.56
C ASP A 188 -9.69 -2.87 27.98
N GLY A 189 -9.07 -4.05 27.73
CA GLY A 189 -9.56 -5.36 28.20
C GLY A 189 -10.47 -6.11 27.25
N VAL A 190 -10.53 -5.72 25.97
CA VAL A 190 -11.22 -6.52 24.95
C VAL A 190 -10.33 -7.71 24.58
N ALA A 191 -10.91 -8.91 24.51
CA ALA A 191 -10.18 -10.10 24.07
C ALA A 191 -9.78 -9.98 22.59
N LYS A 192 -8.66 -10.60 22.21
CA LYS A 192 -8.13 -10.47 20.84
C LYS A 192 -9.12 -10.95 19.78
N GLU A 193 -9.81 -12.03 20.07
CA GLU A 193 -10.82 -12.65 19.20
C GLU A 193 -12.04 -11.76 18.98
N ASP A 194 -12.36 -10.85 19.91
CA ASP A 194 -13.52 -10.00 19.88
C ASP A 194 -13.24 -8.58 19.31
N LEU A 195 -11.96 -8.25 19.02
CA LEU A 195 -11.56 -6.88 18.67
C LEU A 195 -12.34 -6.32 17.50
N TYR A 196 -12.48 -7.07 16.41
CA TYR A 196 -13.14 -6.59 15.20
C TYR A 196 -14.65 -6.59 15.31
N ASP A 197 -15.24 -7.50 16.08
CA ASP A 197 -16.66 -7.47 16.40
C ASP A 197 -17.01 -6.20 17.19
N VAL A 198 -16.16 -5.83 18.16
CA VAL A 198 -16.31 -4.59 18.93
C VAL A 198 -16.06 -3.37 18.04
N LEU A 199 -15.00 -3.33 17.23
CA LEU A 199 -14.72 -2.23 16.30
C LEU A 199 -15.77 -2.05 15.22
N GLY A 200 -16.55 -3.08 14.91
CA GLY A 200 -17.69 -3.01 14.00
C GLY A 200 -18.89 -2.23 14.55
N THR A 201 -18.83 -1.69 15.78
CA THR A 201 -19.90 -0.95 16.44
C THR A 201 -19.48 0.49 16.77
N ASP A 202 -20.47 1.42 16.80
CA ASP A 202 -20.21 2.82 17.18
C ASP A 202 -19.70 2.95 18.63
N GLU A 203 -20.21 2.08 19.52
CA GLU A 203 -19.79 2.02 20.92
C GLU A 203 -18.34 1.55 21.03
N GLY A 204 -17.93 0.56 20.24
CA GLY A 204 -16.57 0.05 20.23
C GLY A 204 -15.58 1.08 19.68
N VAL A 205 -15.94 1.77 18.60
CA VAL A 205 -15.14 2.88 18.06
C VAL A 205 -14.99 3.99 19.11
N THR A 206 -16.08 4.38 19.76
CA THR A 206 -16.06 5.39 20.83
C THR A 206 -15.17 4.95 22.00
N ARG A 207 -15.25 3.69 22.40
CA ARG A 207 -14.43 3.10 23.47
C ARG A 207 -12.93 3.15 23.14
N ALA A 208 -12.56 2.78 21.91
CA ALA A 208 -11.18 2.85 21.44
C ALA A 208 -10.65 4.30 21.44
N LEU A 209 -11.44 5.25 20.92
CA LEU A 209 -11.09 6.66 20.91
C LEU A 209 -10.93 7.23 22.33
N ASN A 210 -11.81 6.89 23.26
CA ASN A 210 -11.69 7.28 24.66
C ASN A 210 -10.40 6.75 25.30
N LYS A 211 -9.98 5.54 24.96
CA LYS A 211 -8.72 4.98 25.43
C LYS A 211 -7.51 5.73 24.85
N LEU A 212 -7.52 6.04 23.56
CA LEU A 212 -6.47 6.87 22.92
C LEU A 212 -6.43 8.28 23.50
N ASP A 213 -7.57 8.84 23.84
CA ASP A 213 -7.68 10.16 24.47
C ASP A 213 -6.92 10.25 25.81
N THR A 214 -6.73 9.13 26.51
CA THR A 214 -5.96 9.12 27.79
C THR A 214 -4.49 9.48 27.60
N ILE A 215 -3.96 9.37 26.39
CA ILE A 215 -2.55 9.64 26.08
C ILE A 215 -2.36 10.71 25.00
N LYS A 216 -3.42 11.26 24.41
CA LYS A 216 -3.36 12.14 23.22
C LYS A 216 -2.38 13.30 23.33
N ASP A 217 -2.29 13.92 24.50
CA ASP A 217 -1.39 15.07 24.74
C ASP A 217 0.10 14.66 24.79
N SER A 218 0.35 13.37 24.89
CA SER A 218 1.69 12.75 24.88
C SER A 218 2.02 12.05 23.59
N VAL A 219 1.21 12.20 22.54
CA VAL A 219 1.42 11.53 21.24
C VAL A 219 2.00 12.50 20.22
N VAL A 220 3.07 12.08 19.54
CA VAL A 220 3.59 12.65 18.32
C VAL A 220 3.09 11.77 17.17
N TRP A 221 2.27 12.34 16.30
CA TRP A 221 1.68 11.63 15.17
C TRP A 221 2.61 11.67 13.97
N TRP A 222 2.89 10.51 13.38
CA TRP A 222 3.68 10.39 12.16
C TRP A 222 2.83 9.87 10.99
N SER A 223 3.26 10.18 9.76
CA SER A 223 2.62 9.74 8.51
C SER A 223 3.56 8.89 7.65
N ALA A 224 4.84 9.24 7.57
CA ALA A 224 5.85 8.50 6.84
C ALA A 224 6.68 7.60 7.77
N GLY A 225 6.93 6.35 7.37
CA GLY A 225 7.64 5.36 8.20
C GLY A 225 9.06 5.79 8.62
N ALA A 226 9.72 6.64 7.84
CA ALA A 226 11.04 7.19 8.17
C ALA A 226 11.04 8.11 9.40
N GLU A 227 9.89 8.68 9.79
CA GLU A 227 9.79 9.60 10.93
C GLU A 227 10.02 8.88 12.26
N THR A 228 9.56 7.64 12.42
CA THR A 228 9.63 6.92 13.70
C THR A 228 11.06 6.70 14.24
N PRO A 229 12.02 6.18 13.46
CA PRO A 229 13.39 6.04 13.94
C PRO A 229 14.05 7.39 14.20
N GLN A 230 13.69 8.44 13.46
CA GLN A 230 14.22 9.78 13.67
C GLN A 230 13.71 10.37 14.99
N LEU A 231 12.41 10.29 15.29
CA LEU A 231 11.83 10.74 16.57
C LEU A 231 12.48 10.04 17.78
N LEU A 232 12.78 8.75 17.66
CA LEU A 232 13.52 8.00 18.68
C LEU A 232 14.98 8.49 18.78
N ALA A 233 15.68 8.67 17.66
CA ALA A 233 17.08 9.09 17.64
C ALA A 233 17.25 10.50 18.27
N ASP A 234 16.34 11.42 17.96
CA ASP A 234 16.34 12.78 18.46
C ASP A 234 15.90 12.88 19.93
N GLY A 235 15.33 11.80 20.50
CA GLY A 235 14.83 11.77 21.87
C GLY A 235 13.53 12.54 22.06
N GLU A 236 12.79 12.79 21.00
CA GLU A 236 11.46 13.41 21.08
C GLU A 236 10.41 12.47 21.65
N VAL A 237 10.62 11.16 21.49
CA VAL A 237 9.79 10.09 22.03
C VAL A 237 10.64 9.05 22.74
N VAL A 238 9.99 8.25 23.62
CA VAL A 238 10.66 7.24 24.45
C VAL A 238 10.41 5.82 23.98
#